data_1f42f88aabd78d11dd06a450efbbafaa
#
_entry.id   1f42f88aabd78d11dd06a450efbbafaa
#
_cell.length_a   1.000
_cell.length_b   1.000
_cell.length_c   1.000
_cell.angle_alpha   90.00
_cell.angle_beta   90.00
_cell.angle_gamma   90.00
#
_symmetry.space_group_name_H-M   'P 1'
#
loop_
_entity.id
_entity.type
_entity.pdbx_description
1 polymer ?
#
loop_
_entity_poly.entity_id
_entity_poly.type
_entity_poly.pdbx_seq_one_letter_code
_entity_poly.pdbx_strand_id
1 'polypeptide(L)'
;MHIFITGIAGFLGSNLADYYIKKNFKVSGCDNLVGGDRDFVNPKAIFYQGDCEDLDFMTQATKNNVDVVCHCAAYAHEGLSSISPTLICNNNVTGSVSVFTAAIRNGVKRIVFCSSMARYGNQKTPFTEDMDPMPVDPYAISKVASEKVLANLCELNNIEYVIAVPHNI
;
A
#
# COMPACT_ATOMS: atom_id res chain seq x y z
N MET A 1 -12.95 -15.28 -2.24
CA MET A 1 -11.97 -14.24 -2.59
C MET A 1 -10.93 -14.17 -1.47
N HIS A 2 -9.66 -14.06 -1.83
CA HIS A 2 -8.54 -13.93 -0.91
C HIS A 2 -7.91 -12.54 -1.05
N ILE A 3 -7.87 -11.78 0.05
CA ILE A 3 -7.36 -10.42 0.10
C ILE A 3 -6.05 -10.42 0.89
N PHE A 4 -5.00 -9.87 0.30
CA PHE A 4 -3.72 -9.64 0.97
C PHE A 4 -3.58 -8.16 1.32
N ILE A 5 -3.20 -7.85 2.56
CA ILE A 5 -3.07 -6.49 3.06
C ILE A 5 -1.65 -6.25 3.54
N THR A 6 -0.93 -5.30 2.95
CA THR A 6 0.34 -4.83 3.52
C THR A 6 0.07 -3.76 4.58
N GLY A 7 0.89 -3.69 5.61
CA GLY A 7 0.61 -2.82 6.76
C GLY A 7 -0.58 -3.31 7.60
N ILE A 8 -0.80 -4.65 7.64
CA ILE A 8 -1.96 -5.27 8.30
C ILE A 8 -1.98 -5.06 9.82
N ALA A 9 -0.84 -4.77 10.44
CA ALA A 9 -0.71 -4.45 11.86
C ALA A 9 -0.85 -2.95 12.16
N GLY A 10 -1.00 -2.11 11.13
CA GLY A 10 -1.26 -0.68 11.26
C GLY A 10 -2.74 -0.36 11.40
N PHE A 11 -3.07 0.93 11.65
CA PHE A 11 -4.44 1.38 11.86
C PHE A 11 -5.38 1.02 10.70
N LEU A 12 -5.04 1.44 9.48
CA LEU A 12 -5.90 1.17 8.31
C LEU A 12 -5.95 -0.32 7.98
N GLY A 13 -4.79 -0.98 7.95
CA GLY A 13 -4.70 -2.38 7.54
C GLY A 13 -5.46 -3.33 8.47
N SER A 14 -5.40 -3.12 9.77
CA SER A 14 -6.12 -3.96 10.75
C SER A 14 -7.64 -3.80 10.65
N ASN A 15 -8.11 -2.55 10.46
CA ASN A 15 -9.55 -2.28 10.27
C ASN A 15 -10.09 -2.88 8.96
N LEU A 16 -9.30 -2.82 7.87
CA LEU A 16 -9.65 -3.49 6.62
C LEU A 16 -9.69 -5.02 6.78
N ALA A 17 -8.71 -5.59 7.49
CA ALA A 17 -8.68 -7.02 7.76
C ALA A 17 -9.95 -7.47 8.51
N ASP A 18 -10.32 -6.75 9.56
CA ASP A 18 -11.55 -7.01 10.32
C ASP A 18 -12.81 -6.93 9.47
N TYR A 19 -12.89 -5.90 8.63
CA TYR A 19 -14.03 -5.71 7.72
C TYR A 19 -14.18 -6.89 6.76
N TYR A 20 -13.09 -7.30 6.11
CA TYR A 20 -13.15 -8.39 5.14
C TYR A 20 -13.36 -9.76 5.79
N ILE A 21 -12.78 -10.01 6.97
CA ILE A 21 -13.04 -11.23 7.74
C ILE A 21 -14.52 -11.32 8.14
N LYS A 22 -15.15 -10.22 8.58
CA LYS A 22 -16.60 -10.16 8.86
C LYS A 22 -17.46 -10.45 7.63
N LYS A 23 -16.95 -10.19 6.42
CA LYS A 23 -17.59 -10.54 5.14
C LYS A 23 -17.25 -11.95 4.65
N ASN A 24 -16.63 -12.78 5.47
CA ASN A 24 -16.21 -14.15 5.16
C ASN A 24 -15.20 -14.27 4.01
N PHE A 25 -14.36 -13.26 3.80
CA PHE A 25 -13.22 -13.37 2.89
C PHE A 25 -12.02 -13.99 3.61
N LYS A 26 -11.21 -14.71 2.87
CA LYS A 26 -9.90 -15.12 3.34
C LYS A 26 -9.00 -13.88 3.36
N VAL A 27 -8.35 -13.61 4.48
CA VAL A 27 -7.44 -12.48 4.65
C VAL A 27 -6.07 -12.97 5.05
N SER A 28 -5.05 -12.46 4.39
CA SER A 28 -3.66 -12.54 4.80
C SER A 28 -3.01 -11.17 4.68
N GLY A 29 -1.85 -11.00 5.27
CA GLY A 29 -1.12 -9.75 5.11
C GLY A 29 0.23 -9.77 5.79
N CYS A 30 1.00 -8.72 5.54
CA CYS A 30 2.33 -8.54 6.12
C CYS A 30 2.48 -7.18 6.82
N ASP A 31 3.43 -7.16 7.74
CA ASP A 31 3.89 -5.96 8.43
C ASP A 31 5.31 -6.21 8.95
N ASN A 32 6.16 -5.18 8.98
CA ASN A 32 7.48 -5.25 9.58
C ASN A 32 7.49 -4.86 11.07
N LEU A 33 6.33 -4.40 11.59
CA LEU A 33 6.09 -3.97 12.98
C LEU A 33 6.91 -2.75 13.41
N VAL A 34 7.42 -1.94 12.48
CA VAL A 34 8.08 -0.67 12.82
C VAL A 34 7.07 0.40 13.24
N GLY A 35 5.90 0.45 12.58
CA GLY A 35 4.81 1.37 12.92
C GLY A 35 3.50 0.68 13.24
N GLY A 36 3.47 -0.65 13.15
CA GLY A 36 2.31 -1.48 13.47
C GLY A 36 2.49 -2.23 14.80
N ASP A 37 1.38 -2.72 15.35
CA ASP A 37 1.37 -3.56 16.54
C ASP A 37 0.77 -4.93 16.22
N ARG A 38 1.48 -6.00 16.62
CA ARG A 38 1.04 -7.38 16.41
C ARG A 38 -0.34 -7.66 17.03
N ASP A 39 -0.68 -6.99 18.12
CA ASP A 39 -1.95 -7.16 18.81
C ASP A 39 -3.15 -6.62 18.02
N PHE A 40 -2.92 -5.75 17.02
CA PHE A 40 -3.98 -5.28 16.13
C PHE A 40 -4.31 -6.27 15.00
N VAL A 41 -3.48 -7.28 14.79
CA VAL A 41 -3.73 -8.27 13.73
C VAL A 41 -4.81 -9.25 14.17
N ASN A 42 -5.92 -9.28 13.43
CA ASN A 42 -7.00 -10.22 13.69
C ASN A 42 -6.50 -11.68 13.71
N PRO A 43 -6.81 -12.49 14.74
CA PRO A 43 -6.29 -13.86 14.86
C PRO A 43 -6.79 -14.81 13.76
N LYS A 44 -7.80 -14.44 12.97
CA LYS A 44 -8.26 -15.20 11.81
C LYS A 44 -7.50 -14.85 10.53
N ALA A 45 -6.70 -13.78 10.53
CA ALA A 45 -5.85 -13.43 9.38
C ALA A 45 -4.56 -14.26 9.40
N ILE A 46 -4.08 -14.62 8.21
CA ILE A 46 -2.75 -15.22 8.07
C ILE A 46 -1.74 -14.07 8.05
N PHE A 47 -0.89 -14.01 9.06
CA PHE A 47 0.09 -12.95 9.22
C PHE A 47 1.49 -13.42 8.83
N TYR A 48 2.17 -12.59 8.04
CA TYR A 48 3.57 -12.74 7.66
C TYR A 48 4.36 -11.54 8.19
N GLN A 49 5.36 -11.77 9.03
CA GLN A 49 6.25 -10.68 9.47
C GLN A 49 7.39 -10.52 8.48
N GLY A 50 7.50 -9.32 7.89
CA GLY A 50 8.55 -8.99 6.93
C GLY A 50 8.34 -7.64 6.28
N ASP A 51 9.33 -7.22 5.49
CA ASP A 51 9.37 -5.90 4.88
C ASP A 51 8.88 -5.91 3.43
N CYS A 52 8.13 -4.89 3.05
CA CYS A 52 7.67 -4.71 1.67
C CYS A 52 8.82 -4.43 0.69
N GLU A 53 9.97 -3.95 1.16
CA GLU A 53 11.16 -3.73 0.32
C GLU A 53 11.78 -5.06 -0.17
N ASP A 54 11.58 -6.15 0.56
CA ASP A 54 12.06 -7.48 0.19
C ASP A 54 11.14 -8.12 -0.85
N LEU A 55 11.59 -8.08 -2.10
CA LEU A 55 10.83 -8.64 -3.24
C LEU A 55 10.63 -10.16 -3.13
N ASP A 56 11.62 -10.89 -2.62
CA ASP A 56 11.53 -12.35 -2.48
C ASP A 56 10.52 -12.72 -1.40
N PHE A 57 10.57 -12.03 -0.25
CA PHE A 57 9.55 -12.13 0.78
C PHE A 57 8.15 -11.84 0.23
N MET A 58 7.97 -10.71 -0.45
CA MET A 58 6.68 -10.32 -1.02
C MET A 58 6.16 -11.33 -2.04
N THR A 59 7.06 -11.88 -2.87
CA THR A 59 6.72 -12.92 -3.84
C THR A 59 6.22 -14.19 -3.15
N GLN A 60 6.84 -14.60 -2.05
CA GLN A 60 6.38 -15.77 -1.28
C GLN A 60 5.07 -15.47 -0.52
N ALA A 61 4.94 -14.32 0.10
CA ALA A 61 3.78 -13.95 0.90
C ALA A 61 2.49 -13.84 0.05
N THR A 62 2.61 -13.38 -1.21
CA THR A 62 1.46 -13.22 -2.13
C THR A 62 1.18 -14.45 -3.00
N LYS A 63 1.95 -15.56 -2.86
CA LYS A 63 1.87 -16.74 -3.76
C LYS A 63 0.57 -17.56 -3.64
N ASN A 64 -0.15 -17.50 -2.55
CA ASN A 64 -1.22 -18.46 -2.21
C ASN A 64 -2.60 -18.08 -2.75
N ASN A 65 -2.75 -17.94 -4.07
CA ASN A 65 -4.02 -17.60 -4.73
C ASN A 65 -4.65 -16.31 -4.15
N VAL A 66 -3.86 -15.26 -4.04
CA VAL A 66 -4.35 -13.93 -3.67
C VAL A 66 -5.10 -13.34 -4.86
N ASP A 67 -6.34 -12.92 -4.64
CA ASP A 67 -7.16 -12.27 -5.68
C ASP A 67 -6.91 -10.75 -5.72
N VAL A 68 -6.78 -10.12 -4.54
CA VAL A 68 -6.64 -8.66 -4.40
C VAL A 68 -5.52 -8.35 -3.43
N VAL A 69 -4.65 -7.39 -3.78
CA VAL A 69 -3.69 -6.78 -2.86
C VAL A 69 -4.17 -5.39 -2.48
N CYS A 70 -4.33 -5.14 -1.16
CA CYS A 70 -4.53 -3.82 -0.59
C CYS A 70 -3.18 -3.34 -0.02
N HIS A 71 -2.53 -2.42 -0.70
CA HIS A 71 -1.23 -1.90 -0.29
C HIS A 71 -1.41 -0.65 0.58
N CYS A 72 -1.39 -0.87 1.91
CA CYS A 72 -1.55 0.17 2.93
C CYS A 72 -0.25 0.52 3.65
N ALA A 73 0.77 -0.35 3.57
CA ALA A 73 2.07 -0.11 4.19
C ALA A 73 2.74 1.15 3.62
N ALA A 74 3.16 2.04 4.48
CA ALA A 74 3.95 3.22 4.15
C ALA A 74 4.49 3.88 5.43
N TYR A 75 5.59 4.59 5.31
CA TYR A 75 5.94 5.63 6.28
C TYR A 75 5.17 6.91 5.94
N ALA A 76 4.04 7.11 6.64
CA ALA A 76 3.08 8.18 6.37
C ALA A 76 3.43 9.45 7.19
N HIS A 77 4.65 9.96 7.04
CA HIS A 77 5.17 11.06 7.85
C HIS A 77 5.77 12.15 6.95
N GLU A 78 4.97 13.17 6.60
CA GLU A 78 5.42 14.33 5.81
C GLU A 78 6.62 15.02 6.46
N GLY A 79 6.55 15.34 7.76
CA GLY A 79 7.65 16.01 8.48
C GLY A 79 8.95 15.21 8.51
N LEU A 80 8.88 13.89 8.72
CA LEU A 80 10.04 13.01 8.69
C LEU A 80 10.65 12.94 7.28
N SER A 81 9.84 13.07 6.25
CA SER A 81 10.29 12.95 4.86
C SER A 81 11.33 14.00 4.49
N SER A 82 11.22 15.18 5.06
CA SER A 82 12.20 16.27 4.84
C SER A 82 13.53 16.05 5.59
N ILE A 83 13.50 15.27 6.68
CA ILE A 83 14.69 14.98 7.51
C ILE A 83 15.39 13.70 7.01
N SER A 84 14.62 12.70 6.63
CA SER A 84 15.11 11.39 6.21
C SER A 84 14.50 10.94 4.88
N PRO A 85 14.74 11.67 3.77
CA PRO A 85 14.10 11.35 2.49
C PRO A 85 14.48 9.98 1.94
N THR A 86 15.69 9.51 2.18
CA THR A 86 16.14 8.17 1.76
C THR A 86 15.30 7.07 2.41
N LEU A 87 15.04 7.17 3.71
CA LEU A 87 14.20 6.22 4.44
C LEU A 87 12.78 6.18 3.85
N ILE A 88 12.21 7.35 3.62
CA ILE A 88 10.86 7.48 3.05
C ILE A 88 10.81 6.93 1.63
N CYS A 89 11.76 7.28 0.77
CA CYS A 89 11.77 6.80 -0.61
C CYS A 89 12.00 5.28 -0.70
N ASN A 90 12.90 4.72 0.09
CA ASN A 90 13.12 3.28 0.10
C ASN A 90 11.85 2.54 0.52
N ASN A 91 11.27 2.91 1.64
CA ASN A 91 10.05 2.26 2.11
C ASN A 91 8.87 2.47 1.14
N ASN A 92 8.58 3.72 0.79
CA ASN A 92 7.35 4.03 0.06
C ASN A 92 7.47 3.73 -1.45
N VAL A 93 8.61 3.99 -2.10
CA VAL A 93 8.77 3.73 -3.54
C VAL A 93 9.26 2.31 -3.78
N THR A 94 10.41 1.93 -3.21
CA THR A 94 10.99 0.60 -3.42
C THR A 94 10.05 -0.48 -2.89
N GLY A 95 9.51 -0.29 -1.68
CA GLY A 95 8.53 -1.21 -1.09
C GLY A 95 7.28 -1.35 -1.95
N SER A 96 6.71 -0.24 -2.43
CA SER A 96 5.53 -0.30 -3.33
C SER A 96 5.84 -1.04 -4.63
N VAL A 97 6.97 -0.77 -5.27
CA VAL A 97 7.38 -1.44 -6.51
C VAL A 97 7.57 -2.95 -6.29
N SER A 98 8.15 -3.36 -5.17
CA SER A 98 8.30 -4.77 -4.79
C SER A 98 6.93 -5.44 -4.60
N VAL A 99 6.00 -4.79 -3.90
CA VAL A 99 4.62 -5.28 -3.73
C VAL A 99 3.91 -5.45 -5.07
N PHE A 100 3.96 -4.44 -5.95
CA PHE A 100 3.31 -4.49 -7.26
C PHE A 100 3.91 -5.59 -8.14
N THR A 101 5.24 -5.68 -8.16
CA THR A 101 5.95 -6.72 -8.91
C THR A 101 5.57 -8.12 -8.43
N ALA A 102 5.55 -8.36 -7.13
CA ALA A 102 5.18 -9.65 -6.54
C ALA A 102 3.71 -9.99 -6.86
N ALA A 103 2.79 -9.03 -6.74
CA ALA A 103 1.38 -9.20 -7.07
C ALA A 103 1.19 -9.61 -8.54
N ILE A 104 1.84 -8.92 -9.46
CA ILE A 104 1.78 -9.20 -10.90
C ILE A 104 2.34 -10.58 -11.22
N ARG A 105 3.52 -10.94 -10.69
CA ARG A 105 4.15 -12.26 -10.88
C ARG A 105 3.28 -13.42 -10.40
N ASN A 106 2.48 -13.18 -9.37
CA ASN A 106 1.58 -14.19 -8.79
C ASN A 106 0.16 -14.17 -9.37
N GLY A 107 -0.09 -13.38 -10.39
CA GLY A 107 -1.38 -13.34 -11.10
C GLY A 107 -2.52 -12.74 -10.27
N VAL A 108 -2.23 -11.79 -9.41
CA VAL A 108 -3.24 -11.03 -8.66
C VAL A 108 -4.14 -10.27 -9.65
N LYS A 109 -5.46 -10.28 -9.41
CA LYS A 109 -6.44 -9.70 -10.33
C LYS A 109 -6.58 -8.19 -10.17
N ARG A 110 -6.37 -7.68 -8.94
CA ARG A 110 -6.54 -6.26 -8.62
C ARG A 110 -5.57 -5.80 -7.55
N ILE A 111 -5.04 -4.60 -7.73
CA ILE A 111 -4.23 -3.91 -6.71
C ILE A 111 -4.96 -2.63 -6.30
N VAL A 112 -5.16 -2.46 -4.99
CA VAL A 112 -5.67 -1.22 -4.37
C VAL A 112 -4.50 -0.57 -3.65
N PHE A 113 -4.13 0.62 -4.07
CA PHE A 113 -3.02 1.37 -3.48
C PHE A 113 -3.53 2.56 -2.67
N CYS A 114 -3.11 2.64 -1.42
CA CYS A 114 -3.35 3.81 -0.58
C CYS A 114 -2.31 4.89 -0.87
N SER A 115 -2.70 5.85 -1.71
CA SER A 115 -1.97 7.08 -1.92
C SER A 115 -2.21 8.08 -0.78
N SER A 116 -2.21 9.36 -1.03
CA SER A 116 -2.43 10.41 -0.03
C SER A 116 -2.97 11.68 -0.68
N MET A 117 -3.81 12.42 0.07
CA MET A 117 -4.19 13.78 -0.33
C MET A 117 -2.99 14.74 -0.42
N ALA A 118 -1.85 14.42 0.20
CA ALA A 118 -0.61 15.18 0.07
C ALA A 118 -0.15 15.32 -1.40
N ARG A 119 -0.65 14.44 -2.30
CA ARG A 119 -0.42 14.54 -3.75
C ARG A 119 -0.84 15.89 -4.34
N TYR A 120 -1.81 16.55 -3.75
CA TYR A 120 -2.34 17.82 -4.26
C TYR A 120 -1.52 19.04 -3.81
N GLY A 121 -0.66 18.90 -2.78
CA GLY A 121 0.19 19.98 -2.28
C GLY A 121 -0.61 21.22 -1.87
N ASN A 122 -0.16 22.38 -2.32
CA ASN A 122 -0.75 23.68 -1.95
C ASN A 122 -1.84 24.17 -2.91
N GLN A 123 -2.48 23.27 -3.65
CA GLN A 123 -3.56 23.66 -4.56
C GLN A 123 -4.80 24.16 -3.82
N LYS A 124 -5.65 24.89 -4.54
CA LYS A 124 -6.90 25.44 -3.96
C LYS A 124 -7.90 24.32 -3.66
N THR A 125 -8.44 24.32 -2.45
CA THR A 125 -9.52 23.42 -2.02
C THR A 125 -10.88 23.88 -2.54
N PRO A 126 -11.89 22.98 -2.68
CA PRO A 126 -11.80 21.54 -2.41
C PRO A 126 -10.98 20.81 -3.49
N PHE A 127 -10.27 19.74 -3.08
CA PHE A 127 -9.58 18.87 -4.03
C PHE A 127 -10.58 17.96 -4.76
N THR A 128 -10.30 17.70 -6.03
CA THR A 128 -11.08 16.81 -6.89
C THR A 128 -10.18 15.80 -7.58
N GLU A 129 -10.74 14.67 -8.01
CA GLU A 129 -9.96 13.55 -8.55
C GLU A 129 -9.29 13.84 -9.91
N ASP A 130 -9.78 14.85 -10.64
CA ASP A 130 -9.26 15.31 -11.92
C ASP A 130 -8.10 16.29 -11.80
N MET A 131 -7.78 16.76 -10.58
CA MET A 131 -6.62 17.62 -10.35
C MET A 131 -5.30 16.90 -10.56
N ASP A 132 -4.39 17.54 -11.30
CA ASP A 132 -3.01 17.05 -11.43
C ASP A 132 -2.27 17.06 -10.10
N PRO A 133 -1.45 16.05 -9.83
CA PRO A 133 -0.62 16.03 -8.63
C PRO A 133 0.41 17.16 -8.63
N MET A 134 0.51 17.89 -7.52
CA MET A 134 1.50 18.94 -7.27
C MET A 134 2.18 18.75 -5.91
N PRO A 135 2.87 17.60 -5.69
CA PRO A 135 3.45 17.26 -4.39
C PRO A 135 4.56 18.24 -4.02
N VAL A 136 4.64 18.60 -2.72
CA VAL A 136 5.57 19.63 -2.20
C VAL A 136 6.62 19.11 -1.22
N ASP A 137 6.58 17.83 -0.87
CA ASP A 137 7.53 17.17 0.03
C ASP A 137 7.90 15.76 -0.45
N PRO A 138 9.01 15.16 0.06
CA PRO A 138 9.46 13.83 -0.38
C PRO A 138 8.43 12.71 -0.16
N TYR A 139 7.61 12.79 0.91
CA TYR A 139 6.54 11.81 1.14
C TYR A 139 5.49 11.88 0.03
N ALA A 140 4.96 13.06 -0.24
CA ALA A 140 3.98 13.26 -1.30
C ALA A 140 4.54 12.86 -2.68
N ILE A 141 5.79 13.22 -2.98
CA ILE A 141 6.49 12.82 -4.21
C ILE A 141 6.60 11.29 -4.29
N SER A 142 6.93 10.61 -3.19
CA SER A 142 7.03 9.14 -3.17
C SER A 142 5.69 8.46 -3.47
N LYS A 143 4.59 9.01 -2.95
CA LYS A 143 3.24 8.51 -3.24
C LYS A 143 2.87 8.69 -4.71
N VAL A 144 3.09 9.87 -5.28
CA VAL A 144 2.84 10.15 -6.71
C VAL A 144 3.71 9.29 -7.63
N ALA A 145 4.98 9.08 -7.27
CA ALA A 145 5.86 8.18 -8.01
C ALA A 145 5.30 6.75 -8.03
N SER A 146 4.86 6.24 -6.87
CA SER A 146 4.26 4.91 -6.75
C SER A 146 2.94 4.78 -7.53
N GLU A 147 2.09 5.83 -7.55
CA GLU A 147 0.88 5.87 -8.38
C GLU A 147 1.20 5.65 -9.87
N LYS A 148 2.20 6.38 -10.37
CA LYS A 148 2.60 6.30 -11.79
C LYS A 148 3.18 4.94 -12.14
N VAL A 149 3.99 4.35 -11.26
CA VAL A 149 4.53 3.00 -11.46
C VAL A 149 3.41 1.97 -11.44
N LEU A 150 2.47 2.05 -10.48
CA LEU A 150 1.32 1.15 -10.41
C LEU A 150 0.50 1.19 -11.70
N ALA A 151 0.09 2.38 -12.13
CA ALA A 151 -0.73 2.55 -13.33
C ALA A 151 -0.05 1.93 -14.55
N ASN A 152 1.20 2.29 -14.80
CA ASN A 152 1.97 1.75 -15.93
C ASN A 152 2.10 0.22 -15.86
N LEU A 153 2.48 -0.34 -14.72
CA LEU A 153 2.64 -1.79 -14.57
C LEU A 153 1.31 -2.54 -14.75
N CYS A 154 0.21 -2.02 -14.19
CA CYS A 154 -1.09 -2.66 -14.30
C CYS A 154 -1.65 -2.60 -15.73
N GLU A 155 -1.47 -1.49 -16.44
CA GLU A 155 -1.85 -1.35 -17.84
C GLU A 155 -1.07 -2.32 -18.75
N LEU A 156 0.25 -2.44 -18.56
CA LEU A 156 1.10 -3.36 -19.32
C LEU A 156 0.75 -4.84 -19.08
N ASN A 157 0.19 -5.18 -17.93
CA ASN A 157 -0.11 -6.55 -17.54
C ASN A 157 -1.62 -6.88 -17.50
N ASN A 158 -2.49 -5.97 -17.93
CA ASN A 158 -3.95 -6.09 -17.91
C ASN A 158 -4.50 -6.46 -16.51
N ILE A 159 -3.98 -5.80 -15.48
CA ILE A 159 -4.42 -5.95 -14.08
C ILE A 159 -5.26 -4.73 -13.70
N GLU A 160 -6.37 -4.97 -13.02
CA GLU A 160 -7.19 -3.88 -12.49
C GLU A 160 -6.48 -3.18 -11.32
N TYR A 161 -6.57 -1.86 -11.25
CA TYR A 161 -6.05 -1.11 -10.12
C TYR A 161 -6.98 0.01 -9.67
N VAL A 162 -6.85 0.36 -8.40
CA VAL A 162 -7.51 1.51 -7.78
C VAL A 162 -6.48 2.28 -6.97
N ILE A 163 -6.43 3.59 -7.16
CA ILE A 163 -5.66 4.50 -6.33
C ILE A 163 -6.63 5.20 -5.38
N ALA A 164 -6.63 4.79 -4.12
CA ALA A 164 -7.39 5.48 -3.08
C ALA A 164 -6.58 6.67 -2.57
N VAL A 165 -7.20 7.84 -2.49
CA VAL A 165 -6.57 9.09 -2.03
C VAL A 165 -7.23 9.52 -0.72
N PRO A 166 -6.88 8.87 0.40
CA PRO A 166 -7.48 9.23 1.68
C PRO A 166 -7.02 10.62 2.12
N HIS A 167 -7.94 11.33 2.76
CA HIS A 167 -7.63 12.44 3.65
C HIS A 167 -7.14 11.85 4.98
N ASN A 168 -6.87 12.65 5.99
CA ASN A 168 -6.42 12.13 7.30
C ASN A 168 -7.43 11.12 7.88
N ILE A 169 -6.92 9.95 8.23
CA ILE A 169 -7.65 8.86 8.87
C ILE A 169 -7.05 8.55 10.24
#